data_8d34cea58e787ea093d596806b06ede2
#
_entry.id   8d34cea58e787ea093d596806b06ede2
#
_cell.length_a   1.000
_cell.length_b   1.000
_cell.length_c   1.000
_cell.angle_alpha   90.00
_cell.angle_beta   90.00
_cell.angle_gamma   90.00
#
_symmetry.space_group_name_H-M   'P 1'
#
loop_
_entity.id
_entity.type
_entity.pdbx_description
1 polymer ?
#
loop_
_entity_poly.entity_id
_entity_poly.type
_entity_poly.pdbx_seq_one_letter_code
_entity_poly.pdbx_strand_id
1 'polypeptide(L)'
;MIKHINKLMTFGLIATSSIGFSQRLEDDIKVQTTQKLNEVYNLVNQNYLEEFDGPKIADAAIVAMLKELDPHTYLIPKEDVQSSNSQINGSFVGVGIRFQIMDDTLTVINTIEGGPCEKVGVKAGDKIVTVDGRSIASVKLKTSDVRENLMGEKGSLVVLGIYRKDEKEILSYDIVRDKIPLFSVPSYYMASKHTGYIKVTNFARTTPEELMNALAKLKSKGMKNLILDLQNNGGGLLSVAKFMADQFLNEDKMIVYSEGRKYPRENHIANDKDWRGRYYGGVENGAYEKGKLVVLVNESSASASEIVSGALQDWDRALVVGRRTFGKGLVQRPYELSDGSVVRITVARYYTPSGRFIQKPYDGGVEKYYKDKSNSFENGEYMHRDSIKLPDSLKTKTLLLGRTVYGGGGIMPDVFVPLDTMELSKMYRKISRKGLINTFTFNYVDNHRDELLAQYKDFDTYLNAEITDKSMMSLFWEYCEKEGVDYDKSDYKLSENIIKTLIKARIATNIWDFSKFYPIYNANENEIFMKGLELIEGKYINKLKLDY
;
A
#
# COMPACT_ATOMS: atom_id res chain seq x y z
N MET A 1 12.44 -61.88 30.66
CA MET A 1 12.32 -60.41 30.82
C MET A 1 13.63 -59.62 30.49
N ILE A 2 14.81 -60.19 30.72
CA ILE A 2 16.12 -59.50 30.50
C ILE A 2 16.52 -59.37 28.99
N LYS A 3 16.08 -60.27 28.10
CA LYS A 3 16.43 -60.25 26.66
C LYS A 3 15.69 -59.17 25.85
N HIS A 4 14.59 -58.61 26.32
CA HIS A 4 13.88 -57.51 25.63
C HIS A 4 14.36 -56.12 26.03
N ILE A 5 14.97 -55.94 27.20
CA ILE A 5 15.50 -54.67 27.67
C ILE A 5 16.76 -54.28 26.88
N ASN A 6 17.63 -55.24 26.56
CA ASN A 6 18.84 -54.99 25.78
C ASN A 6 18.58 -54.57 24.30
N LYS A 7 17.46 -55.02 23.68
CA LYS A 7 17.11 -54.58 22.33
C LYS A 7 16.56 -53.15 22.26
N LEU A 8 15.84 -52.70 23.30
CA LEU A 8 15.35 -51.30 23.38
C LEU A 8 16.48 -50.31 23.67
N MET A 9 17.48 -50.67 24.50
CA MET A 9 18.63 -49.82 24.74
C MET A 9 19.55 -49.66 23.52
N THR A 10 19.73 -50.71 22.72
CA THR A 10 20.56 -50.64 21.51
C THR A 10 19.93 -49.81 20.40
N PHE A 11 18.61 -49.84 20.26
CA PHE A 11 17.88 -48.97 19.31
C PHE A 11 17.85 -47.49 19.76
N GLY A 12 17.75 -47.22 21.05
CA GLY A 12 17.82 -45.86 21.59
C GLY A 12 19.20 -45.20 21.42
N LEU A 13 20.29 -45.97 21.60
CA LEU A 13 21.65 -45.46 21.42
C LEU A 13 22.02 -45.21 19.94
N ILE A 14 21.50 -46.04 19.00
CA ILE A 14 21.74 -45.84 17.57
C ILE A 14 20.96 -44.61 17.04
N ALA A 15 19.74 -44.40 17.53
CA ALA A 15 18.94 -43.24 17.13
C ALA A 15 19.55 -41.92 17.67
N THR A 16 20.04 -41.87 18.89
CA THR A 16 20.68 -40.69 19.46
C THR A 16 22.06 -40.38 18.84
N SER A 17 22.83 -41.39 18.45
CA SER A 17 24.10 -41.21 17.76
C SER A 17 23.94 -40.73 16.32
N SER A 18 22.90 -41.21 15.61
CA SER A 18 22.61 -40.73 14.24
C SER A 18 22.11 -39.28 14.21
N ILE A 19 21.30 -38.85 15.17
CA ILE A 19 20.85 -37.45 15.30
C ILE A 19 22.05 -36.55 15.64
N GLY A 20 22.91 -36.94 16.56
CA GLY A 20 24.11 -36.18 16.93
C GLY A 20 25.13 -36.08 15.79
N PHE A 21 25.26 -37.11 14.94
CA PHE A 21 26.14 -37.09 13.78
C PHE A 21 25.58 -36.22 12.64
N SER A 22 24.28 -36.29 12.40
CA SER A 22 23.60 -35.41 11.42
C SER A 22 23.71 -33.94 11.80
N GLN A 23 23.56 -33.60 13.08
CA GLN A 23 23.65 -32.23 13.57
C GLN A 23 25.08 -31.68 13.51
N ARG A 24 26.10 -32.50 13.82
CA ARG A 24 27.51 -32.15 13.61
C ARG A 24 27.85 -31.89 12.14
N LEU A 25 27.38 -32.74 11.22
CA LEU A 25 27.62 -32.57 9.81
C LEU A 25 26.99 -31.28 9.24
N GLU A 26 25.77 -30.95 9.71
CA GLU A 26 25.12 -29.67 9.35
C GLU A 26 25.90 -28.46 9.89
N ASP A 27 26.43 -28.53 11.10
CA ASP A 27 27.19 -27.45 11.71
C ASP A 27 28.55 -27.28 11.01
N ASP A 28 29.23 -28.37 10.65
CA ASP A 28 30.48 -28.32 9.88
C ASP A 28 30.27 -27.71 8.48
N ILE A 29 29.19 -28.06 7.78
CA ILE A 29 28.85 -27.47 6.48
C ILE A 29 28.59 -25.97 6.60
N LYS A 30 27.87 -25.52 7.63
CA LYS A 30 27.62 -24.09 7.89
C LYS A 30 28.89 -23.32 8.13
N VAL A 31 29.79 -23.86 8.95
CA VAL A 31 31.11 -23.25 9.25
C VAL A 31 31.92 -23.12 7.96
N GLN A 32 32.04 -24.19 7.16
CA GLN A 32 32.77 -24.17 5.90
C GLN A 32 32.19 -23.17 4.90
N THR A 33 30.84 -23.06 4.82
CA THR A 33 30.18 -22.11 3.92
C THR A 33 30.47 -20.67 4.31
N THR A 34 30.40 -20.34 5.60
CA THR A 34 30.74 -19.00 6.10
C THR A 34 32.20 -18.66 5.87
N GLN A 35 33.11 -19.62 6.12
CA GLN A 35 34.54 -19.44 5.87
C GLN A 35 34.81 -19.17 4.38
N LYS A 36 34.21 -19.92 3.47
CA LYS A 36 34.36 -19.72 2.02
C LYS A 36 33.96 -18.30 1.58
N LEU A 37 32.85 -17.75 2.10
CA LEU A 37 32.43 -16.38 1.79
C LEU A 37 33.48 -15.36 2.24
N ASN A 38 33.99 -15.51 3.48
CA ASN A 38 35.03 -14.64 4.03
C ASN A 38 36.36 -14.77 3.24
N GLU A 39 36.77 -15.97 2.87
CA GLU A 39 37.97 -16.22 2.08
C GLU A 39 37.89 -15.51 0.72
N VAL A 40 36.77 -15.65 0.01
CA VAL A 40 36.58 -15.00 -1.30
C VAL A 40 36.63 -13.48 -1.16
N TYR A 41 35.94 -12.91 -0.16
CA TYR A 41 35.96 -11.46 0.07
C TYR A 41 37.39 -10.96 0.38
N ASN A 42 38.14 -11.67 1.23
CA ASN A 42 39.52 -11.32 1.58
C ASN A 42 40.47 -11.45 0.36
N LEU A 43 40.30 -12.50 -0.47
CA LEU A 43 41.08 -12.68 -1.70
C LEU A 43 40.84 -11.53 -2.68
N VAL A 44 39.60 -11.11 -2.87
CA VAL A 44 39.25 -9.94 -3.70
C VAL A 44 39.90 -8.67 -3.13
N ASN A 45 39.76 -8.43 -1.84
CA ASN A 45 40.30 -7.24 -1.18
C ASN A 45 41.85 -7.16 -1.24
N GLN A 46 42.55 -8.31 -1.27
CA GLN A 46 44.01 -8.36 -1.28
C GLN A 46 44.60 -8.36 -2.69
N ASN A 47 43.89 -8.90 -3.70
CA ASN A 47 44.50 -9.25 -4.99
C ASN A 47 43.81 -8.58 -6.19
N TYR A 48 42.67 -7.93 -6.03
CA TYR A 48 41.99 -7.32 -7.17
C TYR A 48 42.83 -6.17 -7.76
N LEU A 49 42.83 -6.06 -9.08
CA LEU A 49 43.70 -5.14 -9.83
C LEU A 49 43.45 -3.66 -9.52
N GLU A 50 42.19 -3.27 -9.29
CA GLU A 50 41.77 -1.87 -9.15
C GLU A 50 41.18 -1.61 -7.76
N GLU A 51 41.16 -0.36 -7.32
CA GLU A 51 40.41 0.06 -6.13
C GLU A 51 38.91 -0.18 -6.36
N PHE A 52 38.22 -0.65 -5.33
CA PHE A 52 36.79 -0.92 -5.37
C PHE A 52 36.09 -0.52 -4.06
N ASP A 53 34.81 -0.29 -4.17
CA ASP A 53 33.91 -0.03 -3.03
C ASP A 53 33.54 -1.35 -2.35
N GLY A 54 34.23 -1.68 -1.27
CA GLY A 54 34.04 -2.93 -0.53
C GLY A 54 32.63 -3.10 0.04
N PRO A 55 32.03 -2.12 0.70
CA PRO A 55 30.62 -2.14 1.11
C PRO A 55 29.66 -2.46 -0.03
N LYS A 56 29.80 -1.80 -1.16
CA LYS A 56 28.93 -2.01 -2.34
C LYS A 56 29.03 -3.44 -2.90
N ILE A 57 30.23 -4.03 -2.92
CA ILE A 57 30.42 -5.43 -3.36
C ILE A 57 29.79 -6.39 -2.35
N ALA A 58 29.96 -6.14 -1.05
CA ALA A 58 29.34 -6.95 0.00
C ALA A 58 27.81 -6.93 -0.11
N ASP A 59 27.21 -5.75 -0.28
CA ASP A 59 25.76 -5.61 -0.49
C ASP A 59 25.29 -6.34 -1.74
N ALA A 60 26.02 -6.26 -2.84
CA ALA A 60 25.71 -6.98 -4.08
C ALA A 60 25.71 -8.50 -3.86
N ALA A 61 26.69 -9.03 -3.10
CA ALA A 61 26.74 -10.44 -2.75
C ALA A 61 25.59 -10.86 -1.84
N ILE A 62 25.25 -10.05 -0.83
CA ILE A 62 24.08 -10.26 0.06
C ILE A 62 22.80 -10.27 -0.75
N VAL A 63 22.59 -9.29 -1.61
CA VAL A 63 21.39 -9.22 -2.48
C VAL A 63 21.29 -10.44 -3.39
N ALA A 64 22.39 -10.91 -3.97
CA ALA A 64 22.42 -12.12 -4.79
C ALA A 64 22.01 -13.36 -3.99
N MET A 65 22.58 -13.54 -2.79
CA MET A 65 22.25 -14.64 -1.87
C MET A 65 20.77 -14.63 -1.46
N LEU A 66 20.22 -13.45 -1.14
CA LEU A 66 18.83 -13.34 -0.70
C LEU A 66 17.84 -13.64 -1.82
N LYS A 67 18.16 -13.31 -3.07
CA LYS A 67 17.35 -13.61 -4.25
C LYS A 67 17.16 -15.11 -4.51
N GLU A 68 18.10 -15.95 -4.06
CA GLU A 68 17.99 -17.41 -4.19
C GLU A 68 16.96 -18.03 -3.22
N LEU A 69 16.48 -17.27 -2.22
CA LEU A 69 15.56 -17.77 -1.20
C LEU A 69 14.11 -17.60 -1.63
N ASP A 70 13.67 -16.36 -1.80
CA ASP A 70 12.32 -15.99 -2.22
C ASP A 70 12.25 -14.51 -2.68
N PRO A 71 11.20 -14.08 -3.39
CA PRO A 71 11.08 -12.72 -3.92
C PRO A 71 10.88 -11.63 -2.84
N HIS A 72 10.66 -12.00 -1.60
CA HIS A 72 10.30 -11.08 -0.52
C HIS A 72 11.38 -10.94 0.54
N THR A 73 12.42 -11.78 0.48
CA THR A 73 13.61 -11.66 1.32
C THR A 73 14.61 -10.71 0.66
N TYR A 74 14.91 -9.56 1.30
CA TYR A 74 15.74 -8.52 0.67
C TYR A 74 16.46 -7.64 1.70
N LEU A 75 17.55 -7.00 1.23
CA LEU A 75 18.32 -6.00 1.96
C LEU A 75 17.68 -4.61 1.76
N ILE A 76 17.55 -3.84 2.82
CA ILE A 76 17.22 -2.41 2.82
C ILE A 76 18.51 -1.67 3.17
N PRO A 77 19.11 -0.93 2.25
CA PRO A 77 20.27 -0.09 2.54
C PRO A 77 19.98 0.91 3.67
N LYS A 78 21.01 1.32 4.40
CA LYS A 78 20.88 2.23 5.54
C LYS A 78 20.11 3.51 5.21
N GLU A 79 20.39 4.10 4.06
CA GLU A 79 19.74 5.31 3.55
C GLU A 79 18.23 5.15 3.32
N ASP A 80 17.78 3.94 3.00
CA ASP A 80 16.37 3.64 2.70
C ASP A 80 15.57 3.20 3.95
N VAL A 81 16.23 2.89 5.07
CA VAL A 81 15.57 2.37 6.29
C VAL A 81 14.56 3.35 6.85
N GLN A 82 14.91 4.64 6.92
CA GLN A 82 14.01 5.66 7.43
C GLN A 82 12.75 5.80 6.55
N SER A 83 12.92 5.82 5.23
CA SER A 83 11.81 5.93 4.28
C SER A 83 10.89 4.69 4.33
N SER A 84 11.47 3.50 4.42
CA SER A 84 10.75 2.23 4.57
C SER A 84 9.95 2.17 5.88
N ASN A 85 10.51 2.67 6.98
CA ASN A 85 9.86 2.69 8.28
C ASN A 85 8.76 3.76 8.37
N SER A 86 8.86 4.85 7.61
CA SER A 86 7.87 5.94 7.63
C SER A 86 6.47 5.47 7.26
N GLN A 87 6.34 4.65 6.24
CA GLN A 87 5.05 4.08 5.83
C GLN A 87 4.47 3.15 6.91
N ILE A 88 5.32 2.35 7.57
CA ILE A 88 4.92 1.45 8.65
C ILE A 88 4.52 2.23 9.90
N ASN A 89 5.23 3.31 10.22
CA ASN A 89 4.96 4.15 11.38
C ASN A 89 3.78 5.10 11.18
N GLY A 90 3.33 5.30 9.92
CA GLY A 90 2.27 6.27 9.58
C GLY A 90 2.72 7.72 9.76
N SER A 91 4.03 7.99 9.70
CA SER A 91 4.59 9.33 9.83
C SER A 91 6.07 9.36 9.45
N PHE A 92 6.55 10.53 9.08
CA PHE A 92 7.98 10.83 8.92
C PHE A 92 8.32 12.16 9.63
N VAL A 93 9.60 12.48 9.73
CA VAL A 93 10.04 13.77 10.29
C VAL A 93 10.49 14.68 9.15
N GLY A 94 9.93 15.90 9.09
CA GLY A 94 10.23 16.84 8.03
C GLY A 94 9.52 18.18 8.22
N VAL A 95 9.39 18.93 7.14
CA VAL A 95 8.84 20.31 7.16
C VAL A 95 7.32 20.40 6.98
N GLY A 96 6.65 19.33 6.54
CA GLY A 96 5.19 19.28 6.45
C GLY A 96 4.59 19.96 5.22
N ILE A 97 5.07 19.63 4.03
CA ILE A 97 4.52 20.08 2.76
C ILE A 97 4.20 18.90 1.84
N ARG A 98 3.23 19.09 0.94
CA ARG A 98 3.09 18.37 -0.31
C ARG A 98 3.69 19.22 -1.41
N PHE A 99 4.49 18.62 -2.26
CA PHE A 99 5.23 19.35 -3.28
C PHE A 99 5.18 18.68 -4.65
N GLN A 100 5.52 19.44 -5.66
CA GLN A 100 5.83 18.97 -6.99
C GLN A 100 7.07 19.71 -7.51
N ILE A 101 7.91 19.03 -8.27
CA ILE A 101 9.02 19.68 -8.98
C ILE A 101 8.46 20.16 -10.31
N MET A 102 8.50 21.47 -10.53
CA MET A 102 7.98 22.14 -11.73
C MET A 102 9.07 23.09 -12.25
N ASP A 103 9.39 22.99 -13.53
CA ASP A 103 10.45 23.79 -14.14
C ASP A 103 11.74 23.78 -13.30
N ASP A 104 12.14 22.56 -12.90
CA ASP A 104 13.32 22.31 -12.06
C ASP A 104 13.33 23.10 -10.73
N THR A 105 12.14 23.39 -10.19
CA THR A 105 11.94 24.11 -8.94
C THR A 105 10.94 23.38 -8.03
N LEU A 106 11.23 23.34 -6.74
CA LEU A 106 10.38 22.73 -5.73
C LEU A 106 9.20 23.66 -5.42
N THR A 107 7.99 23.28 -5.84
CA THR A 107 6.76 24.07 -5.64
C THR A 107 5.86 23.41 -4.58
N VAL A 108 5.42 24.19 -3.61
CA VAL A 108 4.49 23.75 -2.54
C VAL A 108 3.08 23.63 -3.11
N ILE A 109 2.53 22.41 -3.11
CA ILE A 109 1.13 22.17 -3.49
C ILE A 109 0.19 22.57 -2.35
N ASN A 110 0.46 22.05 -1.15
CA ASN A 110 -0.25 22.37 0.08
C ASN A 110 0.67 22.14 1.29
N THR A 111 0.44 22.84 2.37
CA THR A 111 0.99 22.51 3.68
C THR A 111 0.17 21.38 4.31
N ILE A 112 0.77 20.64 5.22
CA ILE A 112 0.10 19.63 6.03
C ILE A 112 -0.48 20.33 7.26
N GLU A 113 -1.77 20.13 7.51
CA GLU A 113 -2.49 20.71 8.65
C GLU A 113 -1.76 20.43 9.98
N GLY A 114 -1.54 21.48 10.76
CA GLY A 114 -0.76 21.43 12.01
C GLY A 114 0.74 21.24 11.84
N GLY A 115 1.22 21.15 10.59
CA GLY A 115 2.63 20.94 10.26
C GLY A 115 3.53 22.17 10.47
N PRO A 116 4.87 21.97 10.50
CA PRO A 116 5.81 23.06 10.70
C PRO A 116 5.69 24.21 9.70
N CYS A 117 5.62 23.92 8.41
CA CYS A 117 5.52 24.94 7.36
C CYS A 117 4.22 25.76 7.45
N GLU A 118 3.09 25.13 7.82
CA GLU A 118 1.83 25.84 8.00
C GLU A 118 1.94 26.85 9.15
N LYS A 119 2.53 26.44 10.29
CA LYS A 119 2.69 27.29 11.49
C LYS A 119 3.48 28.56 11.26
N VAL A 120 4.43 28.55 10.33
CA VAL A 120 5.24 29.71 9.99
C VAL A 120 4.69 30.52 8.81
N GLY A 121 3.59 30.07 8.18
CA GLY A 121 2.91 30.80 7.11
C GLY A 121 3.42 30.51 5.70
N VAL A 122 4.04 29.35 5.46
CA VAL A 122 4.26 28.83 4.09
C VAL A 122 2.91 28.53 3.46
N LYS A 123 2.75 28.86 2.18
CA LYS A 123 1.49 28.76 1.44
C LYS A 123 1.59 27.84 0.22
N ALA A 124 0.46 27.37 -0.26
CA ALA A 124 0.37 26.76 -1.58
C ALA A 124 0.80 27.75 -2.65
N GLY A 125 1.53 27.29 -3.68
CA GLY A 125 2.13 28.13 -4.72
C GLY A 125 3.55 28.65 -4.40
N ASP A 126 3.98 28.60 -3.15
CA ASP A 126 5.35 28.99 -2.76
C ASP A 126 6.38 28.09 -3.47
N LYS A 127 7.46 28.70 -3.98
CA LYS A 127 8.57 27.99 -4.61
C LYS A 127 9.77 28.01 -3.66
N ILE A 128 10.19 26.84 -3.20
CA ILE A 128 11.39 26.73 -2.36
C ILE A 128 12.61 26.76 -3.27
N VAL A 129 13.39 27.81 -3.17
CA VAL A 129 14.54 28.06 -4.05
C VAL A 129 15.89 27.83 -3.35
N THR A 130 15.92 27.94 -2.01
CA THR A 130 17.11 27.61 -1.22
C THR A 130 16.75 26.80 0.02
N VAL A 131 17.68 25.93 0.47
CA VAL A 131 17.63 25.20 1.74
C VAL A 131 18.98 25.41 2.43
N ASP A 132 18.98 25.93 3.67
CA ASP A 132 20.18 26.27 4.44
C ASP A 132 21.18 27.11 3.64
N GLY A 133 20.66 28.08 2.87
CA GLY A 133 21.43 28.99 2.03
C GLY A 133 21.95 28.38 0.72
N ARG A 134 21.73 27.09 0.44
CA ARG A 134 22.11 26.43 -0.81
C ARG A 134 20.96 26.49 -1.83
N SER A 135 21.25 26.89 -3.07
CA SER A 135 20.24 26.85 -4.14
C SER A 135 19.86 25.41 -4.47
N ILE A 136 18.54 25.16 -4.55
CA ILE A 136 17.96 23.91 -5.00
C ILE A 136 17.08 24.07 -6.25
N ALA A 137 17.02 25.28 -6.80
CA ALA A 137 16.33 25.56 -8.06
C ALA A 137 17.29 25.49 -9.24
N SER A 138 16.84 24.98 -10.38
CA SER A 138 17.60 24.87 -11.64
C SER A 138 18.87 24.01 -11.53
N VAL A 139 18.84 22.95 -10.71
CA VAL A 139 19.97 22.04 -10.45
C VAL A 139 19.70 20.59 -10.93
N LYS A 140 18.68 20.38 -11.76
CA LYS A 140 18.13 19.05 -12.14
C LYS A 140 17.63 18.29 -10.91
N LEU A 141 16.87 18.98 -10.07
CA LEU A 141 16.36 18.53 -8.80
C LEU A 141 15.56 17.21 -8.94
N LYS A 142 15.88 16.24 -8.10
CA LYS A 142 15.15 14.97 -8.01
C LYS A 142 14.35 14.89 -6.71
N THR A 143 13.33 14.03 -6.68
CA THR A 143 12.54 13.78 -5.46
C THR A 143 13.39 13.24 -4.30
N SER A 144 14.46 12.48 -4.59
CA SER A 144 15.45 12.06 -3.59
C SER A 144 16.11 13.25 -2.89
N ASP A 145 16.59 14.19 -3.69
CA ASP A 145 17.31 15.38 -3.22
C ASP A 145 16.41 16.26 -2.34
N VAL A 146 15.12 16.36 -2.72
CA VAL A 146 14.12 17.06 -1.91
C VAL A 146 13.95 16.39 -0.54
N ARG A 147 13.90 15.05 -0.50
CA ARG A 147 13.77 14.32 0.76
C ARG A 147 15.00 14.52 1.65
N GLU A 148 16.20 14.40 1.11
CA GLU A 148 17.45 14.61 1.83
C GLU A 148 17.54 16.02 2.43
N ASN A 149 17.08 17.02 1.72
CA ASN A 149 17.12 18.43 2.16
C ASN A 149 16.03 18.74 3.21
N LEU A 150 14.81 18.21 3.06
CA LEU A 150 13.66 18.61 3.88
C LEU A 150 13.36 17.65 5.04
N MET A 151 13.74 16.38 4.96
CA MET A 151 13.65 15.44 6.09
C MET A 151 14.85 15.62 7.03
N GLY A 152 14.77 15.08 8.24
CA GLY A 152 15.85 15.13 9.21
C GLY A 152 15.42 14.68 10.59
N GLU A 153 16.21 14.99 11.62
CA GLU A 153 15.88 14.66 12.99
C GLU A 153 14.78 15.57 13.54
N LYS A 154 13.91 15.01 14.39
CA LYS A 154 12.87 15.78 15.06
C LYS A 154 13.49 16.88 15.94
N GLY A 155 13.01 18.11 15.76
CA GLY A 155 13.51 19.29 16.47
C GLY A 155 14.71 19.96 15.80
N SER A 156 15.28 19.40 14.72
CA SER A 156 16.33 20.07 13.96
C SER A 156 15.76 21.24 13.15
N LEU A 157 16.55 22.30 13.02
CA LEU A 157 16.22 23.50 12.25
C LEU A 157 16.60 23.30 10.79
N VAL A 158 15.79 23.85 9.87
CA VAL A 158 16.13 24.06 8.46
C VAL A 158 15.63 25.43 8.03
N VAL A 159 16.43 26.16 7.28
CA VAL A 159 16.08 27.49 6.77
C VAL A 159 15.66 27.37 5.31
N LEU A 160 14.42 27.75 5.00
CA LEU A 160 13.89 27.73 3.63
C LEU A 160 13.84 29.12 3.05
N GLY A 161 14.49 29.33 1.89
CA GLY A 161 14.30 30.52 1.07
C GLY A 161 13.18 30.29 0.05
N ILE A 162 12.14 31.10 0.12
CA ILE A 162 10.91 30.93 -0.63
C ILE A 162 10.68 32.13 -1.56
N TYR A 163 10.51 31.84 -2.85
CA TYR A 163 9.95 32.78 -3.81
C TYR A 163 8.42 32.68 -3.78
N ARG A 164 7.76 33.82 -3.52
CA ARG A 164 6.29 33.97 -3.56
C ARG A 164 5.93 35.00 -4.63
N LYS A 165 4.95 34.70 -5.48
CA LYS A 165 4.62 35.47 -6.69
C LYS A 165 4.38 36.97 -6.43
N ASP A 166 3.76 37.29 -5.30
CA ASP A 166 3.39 38.70 -4.97
C ASP A 166 4.43 39.42 -4.10
N GLU A 167 5.57 38.77 -3.81
CA GLU A 167 6.64 39.31 -3.00
C GLU A 167 7.85 39.67 -3.88
N LYS A 168 8.51 40.81 -3.61
CA LYS A 168 9.68 41.27 -4.37
C LYS A 168 10.97 40.56 -3.96
N GLU A 169 11.04 40.08 -2.71
CA GLU A 169 12.24 39.48 -2.12
C GLU A 169 11.97 38.00 -1.79
N ILE A 170 13.04 37.22 -1.68
CA ILE A 170 12.97 35.86 -1.22
C ILE A 170 12.67 35.89 0.28
N LEU A 171 11.56 35.27 0.68
CA LEU A 171 11.18 35.14 2.08
C LEU A 171 12.02 34.04 2.75
N SER A 172 12.50 34.31 3.97
CA SER A 172 13.22 33.33 4.77
C SER A 172 12.35 32.79 5.90
N TYR A 173 12.25 31.47 5.98
CA TYR A 173 11.49 30.78 7.02
C TYR A 173 12.35 29.79 7.79
N ASP A 174 12.40 29.95 9.10
CA ASP A 174 13.04 29.01 10.02
C ASP A 174 12.05 27.91 10.39
N ILE A 175 12.30 26.70 9.92
CA ILE A 175 11.41 25.55 10.11
C ILE A 175 12.02 24.58 11.10
N VAL A 176 11.35 24.34 12.21
CA VAL A 176 11.72 23.24 13.14
C VAL A 176 11.03 21.97 12.68
N ARG A 177 11.82 20.98 12.21
CA ARG A 177 11.28 19.71 11.71
C ARG A 177 10.49 18.99 12.81
N ASP A 178 9.33 18.47 12.46
CA ASP A 178 8.46 17.71 13.37
C ASP A 178 7.86 16.49 12.67
N LYS A 179 7.14 15.69 13.44
CA LYS A 179 6.43 14.50 12.96
C LYS A 179 5.27 14.90 12.04
N ILE A 180 5.34 14.44 10.79
CA ILE A 180 4.33 14.69 9.76
C ILE A 180 3.50 13.42 9.57
N PRO A 181 2.17 13.45 9.72
CA PRO A 181 1.31 12.29 9.57
C PRO A 181 1.24 11.82 8.10
N LEU A 182 1.24 10.51 7.93
CA LEU A 182 0.93 9.82 6.68
C LEU A 182 -0.37 9.04 6.90
N PHE A 183 -1.48 9.60 6.47
CA PHE A 183 -2.78 8.97 6.67
C PHE A 183 -2.91 7.69 5.84
N SER A 184 -3.19 6.59 6.51
CA SER A 184 -3.49 5.29 5.93
C SER A 184 -4.98 5.15 5.56
N VAL A 185 -5.85 5.97 6.16
CA VAL A 185 -7.28 6.11 5.83
C VAL A 185 -7.54 7.52 5.26
N PRO A 186 -7.09 7.77 4.00
CA PRO A 186 -7.11 9.11 3.43
C PRO A 186 -8.52 9.62 3.11
N SER A 187 -9.53 8.76 3.05
CA SER A 187 -10.90 9.17 2.71
C SER A 187 -11.93 8.23 3.33
N TYR A 188 -12.96 8.83 3.89
CA TYR A 188 -14.20 8.17 4.30
C TYR A 188 -15.38 9.12 4.13
N TYR A 189 -16.50 8.61 3.61
CA TYR A 189 -17.70 9.40 3.35
C TYR A 189 -18.94 8.51 3.22
N MET A 190 -20.13 9.12 3.27
CA MET A 190 -21.37 8.43 2.94
C MET A 190 -21.51 8.33 1.42
N ALA A 191 -21.34 7.11 0.87
CA ALA A 191 -21.49 6.84 -0.55
C ALA A 191 -22.96 6.87 -1.00
N SER A 192 -23.88 6.64 -0.05
CA SER A 192 -25.32 6.84 -0.22
C SER A 192 -25.95 7.18 1.14
N LYS A 193 -27.28 7.27 1.20
CA LYS A 193 -28.01 7.57 2.45
C LYS A 193 -27.65 6.62 3.60
N HIS A 194 -27.33 5.36 3.31
CA HIS A 194 -27.10 4.35 4.35
C HIS A 194 -25.79 3.57 4.18
N THR A 195 -25.02 3.81 3.13
CA THR A 195 -23.79 3.10 2.83
C THR A 195 -22.58 4.02 3.04
N GLY A 196 -21.72 3.68 3.99
CA GLY A 196 -20.43 4.31 4.20
C GLY A 196 -19.35 3.70 3.31
N TYR A 197 -18.36 4.50 2.98
CA TYR A 197 -17.14 4.09 2.28
C TYR A 197 -15.92 4.47 3.13
N ILE A 198 -14.95 3.55 3.20
CA ILE A 198 -13.65 3.78 3.84
C ILE A 198 -12.56 3.29 2.91
N LYS A 199 -11.62 4.17 2.55
CA LYS A 199 -10.40 3.84 1.82
C LYS A 199 -9.27 3.55 2.78
N VAL A 200 -8.60 2.40 2.63
CA VAL A 200 -7.36 2.08 3.36
C VAL A 200 -6.25 1.85 2.34
N THR A 201 -5.16 2.61 2.45
CA THR A 201 -4.04 2.57 1.50
C THR A 201 -2.87 1.72 1.96
N ASN A 202 -2.70 1.55 3.26
CA ASN A 202 -1.69 0.69 3.88
C ASN A 202 -2.09 0.32 5.32
N PHE A 203 -1.37 -0.62 5.94
CA PHE A 203 -1.58 -1.05 7.32
C PHE A 203 -0.44 -0.52 8.20
N ALA A 204 -0.55 0.76 8.59
CA ALA A 204 0.40 1.47 9.43
C ALA A 204 0.01 1.40 10.92
N ARG A 205 0.92 1.80 11.82
CA ARG A 205 0.64 1.88 13.27
C ARG A 205 -0.52 2.83 13.62
N THR A 206 -0.78 3.82 12.78
CA THR A 206 -1.86 4.81 12.94
C THR A 206 -3.20 4.32 12.38
N THR A 207 -3.22 3.31 11.52
CA THR A 207 -4.45 2.80 10.88
C THR A 207 -5.57 2.42 11.85
N PRO A 208 -5.29 1.79 13.02
CA PRO A 208 -6.33 1.48 13.99
C PRO A 208 -7.14 2.70 14.44
N GLU A 209 -6.46 3.76 14.86
CA GLU A 209 -7.10 5.01 15.30
C GLU A 209 -7.87 5.68 14.16
N GLU A 210 -7.27 5.76 12.98
CA GLU A 210 -7.88 6.33 11.79
C GLU A 210 -9.15 5.57 11.36
N LEU A 211 -9.12 4.23 11.38
CA LEU A 211 -10.28 3.37 11.08
C LEU A 211 -11.40 3.56 12.08
N MET A 212 -11.08 3.55 13.39
CA MET A 212 -12.08 3.72 14.45
C MET A 212 -12.76 5.09 14.37
N ASN A 213 -12.00 6.14 14.11
CA ASN A 213 -12.53 7.48 13.89
C ASN A 213 -13.44 7.54 12.65
N ALA A 214 -13.04 6.94 11.54
CA ALA A 214 -13.87 6.86 10.33
C ALA A 214 -15.18 6.11 10.58
N LEU A 215 -15.13 4.94 11.22
CA LEU A 215 -16.33 4.16 11.59
C LEU A 215 -17.27 4.94 12.51
N ALA A 216 -16.74 5.60 13.55
CA ALA A 216 -17.54 6.41 14.47
C ALA A 216 -18.25 7.55 13.76
N LYS A 217 -17.53 8.30 12.90
CA LYS A 217 -18.11 9.40 12.12
C LYS A 217 -19.16 8.95 11.11
N LEU A 218 -18.94 7.81 10.44
CA LEU A 218 -19.93 7.26 9.50
C LEU A 218 -21.18 6.75 10.23
N LYS A 219 -21.02 6.10 11.38
CA LYS A 219 -22.14 5.67 12.22
C LYS A 219 -22.97 6.86 12.71
N SER A 220 -22.34 7.96 13.13
CA SER A 220 -23.07 9.19 13.55
C SER A 220 -23.87 9.82 12.41
N LYS A 221 -23.48 9.55 11.13
CA LYS A 221 -24.22 9.96 9.93
C LYS A 221 -25.29 8.96 9.49
N GLY A 222 -25.54 7.89 10.26
CA GLY A 222 -26.59 6.90 9.99
C GLY A 222 -26.16 5.77 9.07
N MET A 223 -24.86 5.46 8.99
CA MET A 223 -24.34 4.32 8.22
C MET A 223 -24.93 3.00 8.76
N LYS A 224 -25.43 2.18 7.83
CA LYS A 224 -25.92 0.81 8.09
C LYS A 224 -25.10 -0.24 7.32
N ASN A 225 -24.59 0.13 6.14
CA ASN A 225 -23.78 -0.72 5.26
C ASN A 225 -22.41 -0.10 5.10
N LEU A 226 -21.38 -0.91 4.87
CA LEU A 226 -20.01 -0.44 4.70
C LEU A 226 -19.34 -1.05 3.46
N ILE A 227 -18.68 -0.20 2.68
CA ILE A 227 -17.72 -0.56 1.65
C ILE A 227 -16.32 -0.26 2.19
N LEU A 228 -15.51 -1.32 2.41
CA LEU A 228 -14.10 -1.23 2.79
C LEU A 228 -13.24 -1.39 1.54
N ASP A 229 -12.54 -0.35 1.15
CA ASP A 229 -11.74 -0.35 -0.07
C ASP A 229 -10.25 -0.59 0.23
N LEU A 230 -9.77 -1.77 -0.19
CA LEU A 230 -8.39 -2.22 -0.13
C LEU A 230 -7.71 -2.25 -1.52
N GLN A 231 -8.31 -1.66 -2.55
CA GLN A 231 -7.69 -1.56 -3.89
C GLN A 231 -6.34 -0.82 -3.78
N ASN A 232 -5.33 -1.29 -4.48
CA ASN A 232 -3.97 -0.72 -4.48
C ASN A 232 -3.29 -0.66 -3.09
N ASN A 233 -3.73 -1.47 -2.14
CA ASN A 233 -3.14 -1.55 -0.81
C ASN A 233 -2.19 -2.76 -0.73
N GLY A 234 -0.88 -2.51 -0.77
CA GLY A 234 0.17 -3.54 -0.73
C GLY A 234 0.35 -4.24 0.63
N GLY A 235 -0.44 -3.88 1.64
CA GLY A 235 -0.36 -4.47 2.97
C GLY A 235 0.29 -3.56 4.02
N GLY A 236 1.04 -4.16 4.93
CA GLY A 236 1.73 -3.52 6.06
C GLY A 236 1.83 -4.44 7.26
N LEU A 237 1.58 -3.94 8.46
CA LEU A 237 1.73 -4.68 9.71
C LEU A 237 0.65 -5.77 9.88
N LEU A 238 1.08 -6.99 10.16
CA LEU A 238 0.20 -8.13 10.51
C LEU A 238 -0.70 -7.80 11.71
N SER A 239 -0.17 -7.17 12.74
CA SER A 239 -0.93 -6.76 13.93
C SER A 239 -2.08 -5.81 13.59
N VAL A 240 -1.89 -4.93 12.61
CA VAL A 240 -2.92 -3.99 12.15
C VAL A 240 -3.97 -4.69 11.27
N ALA A 241 -3.55 -5.67 10.45
CA ALA A 241 -4.51 -6.50 9.71
C ALA A 241 -5.42 -7.31 10.67
N LYS A 242 -4.83 -7.88 11.73
CA LYS A 242 -5.56 -8.56 12.80
C LYS A 242 -6.57 -7.62 13.46
N PHE A 243 -6.13 -6.43 13.87
CA PHE A 243 -7.01 -5.42 14.45
C PHE A 243 -8.17 -5.08 13.51
N MET A 244 -7.88 -4.83 12.24
CA MET A 244 -8.92 -4.47 11.28
C MET A 244 -9.94 -5.60 11.07
N ALA A 245 -9.49 -6.84 10.88
CA ALA A 245 -10.40 -7.99 10.74
C ALA A 245 -11.23 -8.22 12.01
N ASP A 246 -10.64 -8.02 13.18
CA ASP A 246 -11.27 -8.12 14.50
C ASP A 246 -12.42 -7.11 14.70
N GLN A 247 -12.39 -5.95 14.00
CA GLN A 247 -13.50 -4.99 14.06
C GLN A 247 -14.76 -5.47 13.35
N PHE A 248 -14.64 -6.47 12.49
CA PHE A 248 -15.73 -7.00 11.65
C PHE A 248 -16.16 -8.43 12.03
N LEU A 249 -15.33 -9.16 12.75
CA LEU A 249 -15.61 -10.54 13.17
C LEU A 249 -16.03 -10.58 14.63
N ASN A 250 -17.07 -11.37 14.92
CA ASN A 250 -17.54 -11.63 16.28
C ASN A 250 -16.95 -12.93 16.81
N GLU A 251 -17.12 -13.16 18.13
CA GLU A 251 -16.69 -14.37 18.82
C GLU A 251 -15.19 -14.67 18.63
N ASP A 252 -14.75 -15.89 18.94
CA ASP A 252 -13.36 -16.32 18.82
C ASP A 252 -13.03 -16.82 17.40
N LYS A 253 -13.56 -16.15 16.36
CA LYS A 253 -13.32 -16.51 14.97
C LYS A 253 -11.85 -16.33 14.61
N MET A 254 -11.25 -17.34 14.00
CA MET A 254 -9.88 -17.24 13.51
C MET A 254 -9.77 -16.17 12.44
N ILE A 255 -8.77 -15.33 12.53
CA ILE A 255 -8.44 -14.32 11.50
C ILE A 255 -7.40 -14.88 10.53
N VAL A 256 -6.33 -15.44 11.07
CA VAL A 256 -5.19 -15.96 10.31
C VAL A 256 -4.36 -16.87 11.23
N TYR A 257 -3.70 -17.86 10.67
CA TYR A 257 -2.62 -18.54 11.40
C TYR A 257 -1.33 -18.51 10.58
N SER A 258 -0.20 -18.50 11.28
CA SER A 258 1.13 -18.55 10.67
C SER A 258 1.94 -19.72 11.17
N GLU A 259 2.80 -20.27 10.30
CA GLU A 259 3.64 -21.42 10.60
C GLU A 259 4.94 -21.36 9.79
N GLY A 260 6.06 -21.69 10.42
CA GLY A 260 7.38 -21.69 9.77
C GLY A 260 8.32 -22.70 10.42
N ARG A 261 9.45 -22.99 9.75
CA ARG A 261 10.42 -23.99 10.19
C ARG A 261 10.88 -23.83 11.64
N LYS A 262 11.10 -22.59 12.09
CA LYS A 262 11.52 -22.25 13.47
C LYS A 262 10.44 -21.48 14.24
N TYR A 263 9.29 -21.30 13.65
CA TYR A 263 8.16 -20.59 14.21
C TYR A 263 6.99 -21.56 14.26
N PRO A 264 6.62 -22.06 15.46
CA PRO A 264 5.48 -22.96 15.60
C PRO A 264 4.21 -22.26 15.16
N ARG A 265 3.18 -23.03 14.87
CA ARG A 265 1.88 -22.51 14.49
C ARG A 265 1.35 -21.52 15.53
N GLU A 266 1.08 -20.31 15.11
CA GLU A 266 0.48 -19.23 15.89
C GLU A 266 -0.88 -18.92 15.31
N ASN A 267 -1.94 -19.10 16.08
CA ASN A 267 -3.32 -18.78 15.71
C ASN A 267 -3.65 -17.37 16.20
N HIS A 268 -4.27 -16.58 15.33
CA HIS A 268 -4.76 -15.25 15.66
C HIS A 268 -6.28 -15.25 15.53
N ILE A 269 -6.97 -14.99 16.63
CA ILE A 269 -8.43 -15.01 16.72
C ILE A 269 -8.98 -13.59 16.93
N ALA A 270 -10.24 -13.39 16.57
CA ALA A 270 -11.02 -12.21 16.94
C ALA A 270 -11.33 -12.25 18.45
N ASN A 271 -11.65 -11.10 19.03
CA ASN A 271 -11.99 -10.97 20.47
C ASN A 271 -10.92 -11.49 21.45
N ASP A 272 -9.66 -11.60 21.03
CA ASP A 272 -8.56 -11.96 21.90
C ASP A 272 -8.38 -10.88 22.98
N LYS A 273 -8.84 -11.18 24.20
CA LYS A 273 -8.86 -10.24 25.35
C LYS A 273 -7.45 -9.79 25.75
N ASP A 274 -6.47 -10.67 25.69
CA ASP A 274 -5.09 -10.36 26.04
C ASP A 274 -4.48 -9.36 25.05
N TRP A 275 -4.76 -9.57 23.77
CA TRP A 275 -4.28 -8.69 22.71
C TRP A 275 -5.04 -7.36 22.68
N ARG A 276 -6.38 -7.37 22.81
CA ARG A 276 -7.20 -6.14 22.89
C ARG A 276 -6.84 -5.30 24.11
N GLY A 277 -6.66 -5.90 25.28
CA GLY A 277 -6.23 -5.19 26.49
C GLY A 277 -4.87 -4.53 26.34
N ARG A 278 -3.93 -5.20 25.69
CA ARG A 278 -2.56 -4.72 25.52
C ARG A 278 -2.44 -3.54 24.54
N TYR A 279 -3.23 -3.55 23.47
CA TYR A 279 -3.05 -2.63 22.35
C TYR A 279 -4.19 -1.62 22.18
N TYR A 280 -5.40 -1.89 22.70
CA TYR A 280 -6.62 -1.11 22.39
C TYR A 280 -7.53 -0.82 23.58
N GLY A 281 -7.02 -0.87 24.79
CA GLY A 281 -7.74 -0.42 25.98
C GLY A 281 -8.99 -1.23 26.38
N GLY A 282 -9.08 -2.51 25.93
CA GLY A 282 -10.09 -3.45 26.43
C GLY A 282 -11.50 -3.28 25.84
N VAL A 283 -11.63 -2.83 24.60
CA VAL A 283 -12.93 -2.81 23.90
C VAL A 283 -13.46 -4.24 23.74
N GLU A 284 -14.61 -4.55 24.32
CA GLU A 284 -15.14 -5.94 24.38
C GLU A 284 -15.62 -6.47 23.02
N ASN A 285 -16.14 -5.60 22.13
CA ASN A 285 -16.71 -5.99 20.83
C ASN A 285 -16.06 -5.23 19.69
N GLY A 286 -16.07 -5.83 18.49
CA GLY A 286 -15.64 -5.15 17.26
C GLY A 286 -16.55 -3.97 16.91
N ALA A 287 -15.97 -2.95 16.29
CA ALA A 287 -16.69 -1.72 15.98
C ALA A 287 -17.78 -1.89 14.91
N TYR A 288 -17.71 -2.95 14.08
CA TYR A 288 -18.68 -3.19 13.00
C TYR A 288 -18.91 -4.69 12.75
N GLU A 289 -19.29 -5.43 13.78
CA GLU A 289 -19.57 -6.88 13.72
C GLU A 289 -20.86 -7.20 12.95
N LYS A 290 -21.80 -6.26 12.93
CA LYS A 290 -23.13 -6.38 12.29
C LYS A 290 -23.31 -5.34 11.19
N GLY A 291 -24.11 -5.69 10.20
CA GLY A 291 -24.39 -4.86 9.03
C GLY A 291 -23.67 -5.38 7.77
N LYS A 292 -24.22 -5.04 6.61
CA LYS A 292 -23.67 -5.49 5.33
C LYS A 292 -22.28 -4.93 5.10
N LEU A 293 -21.36 -5.78 4.65
CA LEU A 293 -19.97 -5.43 4.36
C LEU A 293 -19.58 -5.92 2.97
N VAL A 294 -19.02 -5.01 2.19
CA VAL A 294 -18.36 -5.30 0.91
C VAL A 294 -16.89 -4.90 1.03
N VAL A 295 -15.99 -5.76 0.60
CA VAL A 295 -14.55 -5.49 0.55
C VAL A 295 -14.13 -5.38 -0.91
N LEU A 296 -13.56 -4.23 -1.29
CA LEU A 296 -13.07 -4.00 -2.64
C LEU A 296 -11.58 -4.35 -2.72
N VAL A 297 -11.21 -5.16 -3.71
CA VAL A 297 -9.83 -5.61 -3.93
C VAL A 297 -9.45 -5.55 -5.41
N ASN A 298 -8.14 -5.46 -5.68
CA ASN A 298 -7.60 -5.60 -7.03
C ASN A 298 -6.23 -6.33 -7.00
N GLU A 299 -5.62 -6.50 -8.17
CA GLU A 299 -4.34 -7.17 -8.37
C GLU A 299 -3.14 -6.55 -7.63
N SER A 300 -3.33 -5.39 -7.03
CA SER A 300 -2.34 -4.71 -6.18
C SER A 300 -2.66 -4.81 -4.68
N SER A 301 -3.81 -5.40 -4.32
CA SER A 301 -4.13 -5.72 -2.93
C SER A 301 -3.28 -6.91 -2.49
N ALA A 302 -2.43 -6.75 -1.47
CA ALA A 302 -1.45 -7.76 -1.08
C ALA A 302 -1.29 -7.92 0.43
N SER A 303 -0.77 -9.07 0.89
CA SER A 303 -0.32 -9.30 2.27
C SER A 303 -1.41 -9.02 3.32
N ALA A 304 -1.28 -7.97 4.16
CA ALA A 304 -2.27 -7.59 5.17
C ALA A 304 -3.68 -7.38 4.58
N SER A 305 -3.79 -6.84 3.36
CA SER A 305 -5.07 -6.73 2.64
C SER A 305 -5.68 -8.10 2.36
N GLU A 306 -4.84 -9.08 2.05
CA GLU A 306 -5.28 -10.45 1.78
C GLU A 306 -5.64 -11.21 3.06
N ILE A 307 -5.01 -10.87 4.18
CA ILE A 307 -5.40 -11.40 5.51
C ILE A 307 -6.82 -10.93 5.84
N VAL A 308 -7.09 -9.62 5.72
CA VAL A 308 -8.41 -9.06 6.02
C VAL A 308 -9.47 -9.60 5.05
N SER A 309 -9.25 -9.49 3.75
CA SER A 309 -10.23 -9.94 2.75
C SER A 309 -10.44 -11.46 2.81
N GLY A 310 -9.38 -12.24 3.04
CA GLY A 310 -9.45 -13.70 3.17
C GLY A 310 -10.20 -14.16 4.42
N ALA A 311 -9.95 -13.53 5.57
CA ALA A 311 -10.65 -13.82 6.80
C ALA A 311 -12.16 -13.52 6.68
N LEU A 312 -12.50 -12.34 6.17
CA LEU A 312 -13.90 -11.92 6.00
C LEU A 312 -14.64 -12.76 4.95
N GLN A 313 -13.94 -13.22 3.91
CA GLN A 313 -14.49 -14.13 2.90
C GLN A 313 -14.73 -15.52 3.47
N ASP A 314 -13.75 -16.08 4.19
CA ASP A 314 -13.82 -17.45 4.72
C ASP A 314 -14.91 -17.62 5.79
N TRP A 315 -15.18 -16.58 6.57
CA TRP A 315 -16.28 -16.54 7.53
C TRP A 315 -17.61 -16.08 6.93
N ASP A 316 -17.71 -15.92 5.61
CA ASP A 316 -18.94 -15.43 4.96
C ASP A 316 -19.44 -14.10 5.55
N ARG A 317 -18.52 -13.30 6.16
CA ARG A 317 -18.84 -12.01 6.77
C ARG A 317 -18.97 -10.88 5.76
N ALA A 318 -18.23 -10.95 4.67
CA ALA A 318 -18.22 -9.95 3.62
C ALA A 318 -18.32 -10.55 2.23
N LEU A 319 -18.79 -9.74 1.29
CA LEU A 319 -18.68 -10.02 -0.13
C LEU A 319 -17.41 -9.35 -0.65
N VAL A 320 -16.49 -10.13 -1.22
CA VAL A 320 -15.27 -9.62 -1.85
C VAL A 320 -15.55 -9.32 -3.32
N VAL A 321 -15.32 -8.07 -3.74
CA VAL A 321 -15.63 -7.58 -5.08
C VAL A 321 -14.39 -6.99 -5.75
N GLY A 322 -14.16 -7.30 -7.01
CA GLY A 322 -13.07 -6.75 -7.80
C GLY A 322 -12.30 -7.76 -8.60
N ARG A 323 -10.96 -7.73 -8.54
CA ARG A 323 -10.07 -8.66 -9.22
C ARG A 323 -9.25 -9.47 -8.24
N ARG A 324 -8.68 -10.58 -8.72
CA ARG A 324 -7.81 -11.46 -7.94
C ARG A 324 -6.66 -10.66 -7.32
N THR A 325 -6.42 -10.85 -6.03
CA THR A 325 -5.35 -10.15 -5.30
C THR A 325 -3.96 -10.66 -5.67
N PHE A 326 -2.93 -10.04 -5.15
CA PHE A 326 -1.54 -10.28 -5.54
C PHE A 326 -1.02 -11.69 -5.25
N GLY A 327 -1.40 -12.29 -4.13
CA GLY A 327 -0.91 -13.60 -3.71
C GLY A 327 0.39 -13.56 -2.91
N LYS A 328 0.46 -12.76 -1.84
CA LYS A 328 1.57 -12.76 -0.89
C LYS A 328 1.13 -13.37 0.44
N GLY A 329 1.49 -14.63 0.67
CA GLY A 329 1.15 -15.43 1.86
C GLY A 329 2.34 -15.69 2.80
N LEU A 330 3.31 -14.76 2.87
CA LEU A 330 4.55 -14.91 3.61
C LEU A 330 4.67 -13.85 4.72
N VAL A 331 5.15 -14.28 5.89
CA VAL A 331 5.47 -13.43 7.03
C VAL A 331 6.95 -13.09 7.01
N GLN A 332 7.27 -11.80 7.07
CA GLN A 332 8.64 -11.29 7.09
C GLN A 332 8.97 -10.67 8.43
N ARG A 333 10.22 -10.80 8.88
CA ARG A 333 10.78 -10.08 10.03
C ARG A 333 11.99 -9.26 9.61
N PRO A 334 12.11 -8.02 10.08
CA PRO A 334 13.30 -7.21 9.89
C PRO A 334 14.37 -7.60 10.90
N TYR A 335 15.64 -7.61 10.46
CA TYR A 335 16.84 -7.79 11.27
C TYR A 335 17.80 -6.68 10.93
N GLU A 336 18.17 -5.89 11.93
CA GLU A 336 19.12 -4.79 11.78
C GLU A 336 20.56 -5.34 11.76
N LEU A 337 21.36 -4.84 10.82
CA LEU A 337 22.77 -5.15 10.69
C LEU A 337 23.64 -4.08 11.38
N SER A 338 24.91 -4.39 11.59
CA SER A 338 25.85 -3.55 12.34
C SER A 338 26.13 -2.18 11.68
N ASP A 339 25.94 -2.08 10.37
CA ASP A 339 26.10 -0.84 9.60
C ASP A 339 24.84 0.04 9.60
N GLY A 340 23.72 -0.46 10.17
CA GLY A 340 22.42 0.20 10.21
C GLY A 340 21.51 -0.14 9.01
N SER A 341 21.95 -0.98 8.08
CA SER A 341 21.07 -1.58 7.07
C SER A 341 20.14 -2.64 7.69
N VAL A 342 19.09 -3.04 6.98
CA VAL A 342 18.09 -4.00 7.50
C VAL A 342 17.85 -5.11 6.50
N VAL A 343 17.96 -6.36 6.92
CA VAL A 343 17.52 -7.51 6.13
C VAL A 343 16.09 -7.91 6.54
N ARG A 344 15.17 -7.92 5.60
CA ARG A 344 13.84 -8.53 5.79
C ARG A 344 13.89 -9.98 5.35
N ILE A 345 13.66 -10.90 6.28
CA ILE A 345 13.70 -12.35 6.02
C ILE A 345 12.30 -12.94 6.14
N THR A 346 11.92 -13.76 5.18
CA THR A 346 10.72 -14.60 5.25
C THR A 346 10.92 -15.69 6.31
N VAL A 347 10.07 -15.69 7.34
CA VAL A 347 10.21 -16.58 8.51
C VAL A 347 9.08 -17.61 8.62
N ALA A 348 7.91 -17.31 8.06
CA ALA A 348 6.74 -18.18 8.14
C ALA A 348 5.82 -17.98 6.90
N ARG A 349 4.94 -18.95 6.69
CA ARG A 349 3.77 -18.86 5.82
C ARG A 349 2.57 -18.47 6.64
N TYR A 350 1.59 -17.79 6.05
CA TYR A 350 0.30 -17.61 6.70
C TYR A 350 -0.83 -18.20 5.86
N TYR A 351 -1.89 -18.56 6.57
CA TYR A 351 -3.04 -19.27 6.04
C TYR A 351 -4.32 -18.56 6.49
N THR A 352 -5.30 -18.52 5.62
CA THR A 352 -6.63 -18.01 5.95
C THR A 352 -7.37 -18.95 6.89
N PRO A 353 -8.50 -18.56 7.52
CA PRO A 353 -9.25 -19.41 8.44
C PRO A 353 -9.64 -20.79 7.87
N SER A 354 -9.97 -20.85 6.59
CA SER A 354 -10.30 -22.12 5.90
C SER A 354 -9.08 -22.98 5.55
N GLY A 355 -7.87 -22.55 5.92
CA GLY A 355 -6.63 -23.28 5.67
C GLY A 355 -5.99 -23.02 4.31
N ARG A 356 -6.45 -22.03 3.56
CA ARG A 356 -5.88 -21.68 2.25
C ARG A 356 -4.50 -21.06 2.41
N PHE A 357 -3.50 -21.61 1.73
CA PHE A 357 -2.23 -20.93 1.48
C PHE A 357 -2.36 -20.12 0.20
N ILE A 358 -2.33 -18.80 0.31
CA ILE A 358 -2.66 -17.88 -0.80
C ILE A 358 -1.44 -17.43 -1.62
N GLN A 359 -0.23 -17.81 -1.19
CA GLN A 359 1.00 -17.43 -1.89
C GLN A 359 1.00 -17.96 -3.32
N LYS A 360 1.23 -17.06 -4.28
CA LYS A 360 1.47 -17.49 -5.66
C LYS A 360 2.84 -18.17 -5.79
N PRO A 361 2.98 -19.17 -6.69
CA PRO A 361 4.25 -19.88 -6.90
C PRO A 361 5.40 -18.94 -7.28
N TYR A 362 6.61 -19.24 -6.79
CA TYR A 362 7.84 -18.51 -7.11
C TYR A 362 9.02 -19.44 -7.49
N ASP A 363 8.74 -20.70 -7.72
CA ASP A 363 9.75 -21.72 -8.13
C ASP A 363 10.45 -21.37 -9.46
N GLY A 364 9.87 -20.49 -10.24
CA GLY A 364 10.47 -19.99 -11.49
C GLY A 364 11.47 -18.83 -11.32
N GLY A 365 11.83 -18.49 -10.07
CA GLY A 365 12.75 -17.39 -9.74
C GLY A 365 12.09 -16.01 -9.64
N VAL A 366 12.86 -15.07 -9.08
CA VAL A 366 12.41 -13.72 -8.74
C VAL A 366 11.94 -12.93 -9.95
N GLU A 367 12.64 -13.01 -11.09
CA GLU A 367 12.24 -12.29 -12.30
C GLU A 367 10.87 -12.74 -12.84
N LYS A 368 10.64 -14.05 -12.91
CA LYS A 368 9.36 -14.60 -13.37
C LYS A 368 8.23 -14.21 -12.42
N TYR A 369 8.50 -14.21 -11.12
CA TYR A 369 7.54 -13.81 -10.10
C TYR A 369 7.04 -12.37 -10.27
N TYR A 370 7.94 -11.42 -10.55
CA TYR A 370 7.56 -10.01 -10.77
C TYR A 370 6.94 -9.77 -12.15
N LYS A 371 7.33 -10.52 -13.17
CA LYS A 371 6.71 -10.48 -14.51
C LYS A 371 5.28 -11.06 -14.52
N ASP A 372 4.89 -11.82 -13.52
CA ASP A 372 3.57 -12.44 -13.40
C ASP A 372 2.42 -11.42 -13.56
N LYS A 373 2.56 -10.22 -13.02
CA LYS A 373 1.56 -9.15 -13.17
C LYS A 373 1.38 -8.71 -14.63
N SER A 374 2.46 -8.59 -15.39
CA SER A 374 2.39 -8.28 -16.83
C SER A 374 1.84 -9.47 -17.62
N ASN A 375 2.25 -10.68 -17.27
CA ASN A 375 1.76 -11.90 -17.90
C ASN A 375 0.26 -12.08 -17.65
N SER A 376 -0.23 -11.82 -16.44
CA SER A 376 -1.65 -11.89 -16.12
C SER A 376 -2.48 -10.88 -16.93
N PHE A 377 -1.93 -9.70 -17.18
CA PHE A 377 -2.55 -8.72 -18.07
C PHE A 377 -2.58 -9.22 -19.53
N GLU A 378 -1.45 -9.70 -20.06
CA GLU A 378 -1.33 -10.23 -21.43
C GLU A 378 -2.20 -11.45 -21.67
N ASN A 379 -2.34 -12.33 -20.67
CA ASN A 379 -3.19 -13.52 -20.70
C ASN A 379 -4.68 -13.22 -20.52
N GLY A 380 -5.06 -11.95 -20.30
CA GLY A 380 -6.45 -11.54 -20.13
C GLY A 380 -7.07 -11.84 -18.77
N GLU A 381 -6.27 -12.19 -17.75
CA GLU A 381 -6.79 -12.54 -16.41
C GLU A 381 -7.47 -11.36 -15.71
N TYR A 382 -7.11 -10.12 -16.06
CA TYR A 382 -7.75 -8.93 -15.50
C TYR A 382 -9.04 -8.55 -16.23
N MET A 383 -9.23 -9.03 -17.48
CA MET A 383 -10.39 -8.75 -18.32
C MET A 383 -11.42 -9.87 -18.27
N HIS A 384 -10.99 -11.12 -18.07
CA HIS A 384 -11.87 -12.28 -18.13
C HIS A 384 -11.62 -13.24 -16.97
N ARG A 385 -12.66 -13.52 -16.18
CA ARG A 385 -12.60 -14.47 -15.07
C ARG A 385 -12.13 -15.86 -15.51
N ASP A 386 -12.59 -16.32 -16.68
CA ASP A 386 -12.32 -17.66 -17.19
C ASP A 386 -10.88 -17.85 -17.68
N SER A 387 -10.13 -16.76 -17.85
CA SER A 387 -8.68 -16.79 -18.10
C SER A 387 -7.88 -17.20 -16.85
N ILE A 388 -8.45 -17.04 -15.66
CA ILE A 388 -7.82 -17.42 -14.39
C ILE A 388 -8.01 -18.91 -14.18
N LYS A 389 -6.95 -19.71 -14.42
CA LYS A 389 -6.97 -21.15 -14.25
C LYS A 389 -6.37 -21.55 -12.92
N LEU A 390 -7.19 -22.00 -11.98
CA LEU A 390 -6.76 -22.52 -10.69
C LEU A 390 -7.04 -24.02 -10.63
N PRO A 391 -6.05 -24.84 -10.23
CA PRO A 391 -6.23 -26.29 -10.07
C PRO A 391 -7.33 -26.63 -9.06
N ASP A 392 -8.04 -27.72 -9.30
CA ASP A 392 -9.08 -28.19 -8.38
C ASP A 392 -8.55 -28.53 -6.98
N SER A 393 -7.29 -28.93 -6.88
CA SER A 393 -6.59 -29.16 -5.61
C SER A 393 -6.48 -27.94 -4.70
N LEU A 394 -6.65 -26.74 -5.25
CA LEU A 394 -6.62 -25.46 -4.51
C LEU A 394 -8.01 -24.98 -4.08
N LYS A 395 -9.07 -25.71 -4.44
CA LYS A 395 -10.43 -25.42 -4.02
C LYS A 395 -10.64 -25.78 -2.55
N THR A 396 -11.30 -24.90 -1.83
CA THR A 396 -11.81 -25.17 -0.48
C THR A 396 -13.18 -24.52 -0.29
N LYS A 397 -13.72 -24.58 0.91
CA LYS A 397 -15.05 -24.05 1.23
C LYS A 397 -14.96 -22.99 2.30
N THR A 398 -15.81 -21.96 2.21
CA THR A 398 -16.06 -21.03 3.31
C THR A 398 -16.68 -21.77 4.50
N LEU A 399 -16.52 -21.22 5.70
CA LEU A 399 -16.74 -21.94 6.95
C LEU A 399 -18.22 -22.02 7.36
N LEU A 400 -19.06 -21.05 6.94
CA LEU A 400 -20.48 -21.03 7.32
C LEU A 400 -21.38 -21.48 6.16
N LEU A 401 -21.22 -20.91 4.96
CA LEU A 401 -22.11 -21.15 3.81
C LEU A 401 -21.57 -22.21 2.84
N GLY A 402 -20.32 -22.64 2.98
CA GLY A 402 -19.72 -23.64 2.10
C GLY A 402 -19.52 -23.14 0.66
N ARG A 403 -19.37 -21.82 0.44
CA ARG A 403 -19.06 -21.25 -0.88
C ARG A 403 -17.67 -21.72 -1.33
N THR A 404 -17.48 -21.90 -2.62
CA THR A 404 -16.17 -22.31 -3.16
C THR A 404 -15.22 -21.13 -3.20
N VAL A 405 -14.04 -21.29 -2.57
CA VAL A 405 -12.93 -20.34 -2.58
C VAL A 405 -11.63 -21.05 -2.97
N TYR A 406 -10.58 -20.30 -3.29
CA TYR A 406 -9.34 -20.84 -3.85
C TYR A 406 -8.11 -20.36 -3.08
N GLY A 407 -7.09 -21.21 -3.01
CA GLY A 407 -5.74 -20.88 -2.57
C GLY A 407 -4.77 -20.73 -3.74
N GLY A 408 -3.47 -20.59 -3.45
CA GLY A 408 -2.37 -20.71 -4.41
C GLY A 408 -2.17 -19.56 -5.39
N GLY A 409 -2.79 -18.40 -5.16
CA GLY A 409 -2.62 -17.27 -6.08
C GLY A 409 -3.39 -16.02 -5.68
N GLY A 410 -3.46 -15.72 -4.39
CA GLY A 410 -4.21 -14.59 -3.84
C GLY A 410 -5.65 -14.93 -3.48
N ILE A 411 -6.39 -13.90 -3.10
CA ILE A 411 -7.81 -14.00 -2.81
C ILE A 411 -8.59 -13.77 -4.11
N MET A 412 -9.32 -14.80 -4.54
CA MET A 412 -10.25 -14.69 -5.67
C MET A 412 -11.51 -13.99 -5.20
N PRO A 413 -11.96 -12.89 -5.85
CA PRO A 413 -13.18 -12.20 -5.44
C PRO A 413 -14.43 -13.08 -5.67
N ASP A 414 -15.44 -12.87 -4.85
CA ASP A 414 -16.76 -13.51 -5.02
C ASP A 414 -17.48 -12.97 -6.26
N VAL A 415 -17.30 -11.68 -6.52
CA VAL A 415 -17.80 -11.00 -7.72
C VAL A 415 -16.63 -10.37 -8.46
N PHE A 416 -16.31 -10.95 -9.61
CA PHE A 416 -15.27 -10.45 -10.50
C PHE A 416 -15.75 -9.21 -11.25
N VAL A 417 -14.92 -8.16 -11.28
CA VAL A 417 -15.12 -6.95 -12.06
C VAL A 417 -13.96 -6.83 -13.05
N PRO A 418 -14.20 -6.93 -14.37
CA PRO A 418 -13.15 -6.85 -15.36
C PRO A 418 -12.47 -5.47 -15.35
N LEU A 419 -11.21 -5.42 -15.78
CA LEU A 419 -10.52 -4.15 -16.04
C LEU A 419 -10.96 -3.65 -17.41
N ASP A 420 -11.60 -2.50 -17.47
CA ASP A 420 -11.83 -1.80 -18.74
C ASP A 420 -10.52 -1.13 -19.20
N THR A 421 -10.06 -1.52 -20.39
CA THR A 421 -8.90 -0.93 -21.05
C THR A 421 -9.30 -0.10 -22.28
N MET A 422 -10.56 -0.08 -22.63
CA MET A 422 -11.08 0.60 -23.84
C MET A 422 -10.98 2.13 -23.72
N GLU A 423 -11.12 2.66 -22.51
CA GLU A 423 -11.01 4.09 -22.22
C GLU A 423 -9.58 4.62 -22.19
N LEU A 424 -8.57 3.74 -22.25
CA LEU A 424 -7.15 4.10 -22.17
C LEU A 424 -6.56 4.33 -23.56
N SER A 425 -6.93 5.41 -24.24
CA SER A 425 -6.41 5.79 -25.57
C SER A 425 -4.89 6.04 -25.57
N LYS A 426 -4.27 6.06 -26.76
CA LYS A 426 -2.84 6.36 -26.90
C LYS A 426 -2.51 7.78 -26.39
N MET A 427 -3.37 8.73 -26.71
CA MET A 427 -3.24 10.12 -26.26
C MET A 427 -3.30 10.20 -24.73
N TYR A 428 -4.31 9.57 -24.08
CA TYR A 428 -4.41 9.53 -22.61
C TYR A 428 -3.16 8.93 -21.95
N ARG A 429 -2.60 7.85 -22.52
CA ARG A 429 -1.36 7.25 -21.98
C ARG A 429 -0.15 8.20 -22.08
N LYS A 430 -0.08 9.06 -23.11
CA LYS A 430 0.94 10.12 -23.21
C LYS A 430 0.74 11.19 -22.15
N ILE A 431 -0.50 11.68 -21.99
CA ILE A 431 -0.90 12.65 -20.98
C ILE A 431 -0.55 12.14 -19.58
N SER A 432 -0.93 10.90 -19.27
CA SER A 432 -0.69 10.26 -17.97
C SER A 432 0.81 10.09 -17.68
N ARG A 433 1.61 9.58 -18.65
CA ARG A 433 3.06 9.42 -18.50
C ARG A 433 3.80 10.72 -18.25
N LYS A 434 3.36 11.82 -18.89
CA LYS A 434 3.91 13.17 -18.69
C LYS A 434 3.36 13.86 -17.44
N GLY A 435 2.36 13.30 -16.76
CA GLY A 435 1.73 13.89 -15.57
C GLY A 435 0.95 15.18 -15.85
N LEU A 436 0.53 15.42 -17.12
CA LEU A 436 -0.01 16.70 -17.56
C LEU A 436 -1.27 17.12 -16.81
N ILE A 437 -2.15 16.19 -16.45
CA ILE A 437 -3.36 16.51 -15.66
C ILE A 437 -2.97 17.09 -14.30
N ASN A 438 -1.99 16.50 -13.61
CA ASN A 438 -1.56 16.99 -12.31
C ASN A 438 -0.98 18.40 -12.41
N THR A 439 -0.07 18.63 -13.36
CA THR A 439 0.60 19.93 -13.54
C THR A 439 -0.38 21.01 -14.00
N PHE A 440 -1.24 20.70 -14.97
CA PHE A 440 -2.29 21.61 -15.42
C PHE A 440 -3.22 22.03 -14.28
N THR A 441 -3.77 21.07 -13.54
CA THR A 441 -4.74 21.36 -12.47
C THR A 441 -4.12 22.09 -11.31
N PHE A 442 -2.84 21.84 -11.01
CA PHE A 442 -2.12 22.62 -10.03
C PHE A 442 -1.97 24.08 -10.48
N ASN A 443 -1.44 24.33 -11.68
CA ASN A 443 -1.26 25.68 -12.24
C ASN A 443 -2.59 26.43 -12.33
N TYR A 444 -3.65 25.73 -12.72
CA TYR A 444 -4.98 26.31 -12.79
C TYR A 444 -5.47 26.77 -11.41
N VAL A 445 -5.39 25.91 -10.40
CA VAL A 445 -5.79 26.26 -9.04
C VAL A 445 -4.91 27.34 -8.45
N ASP A 446 -3.60 27.32 -8.69
CA ASP A 446 -2.67 28.32 -8.19
C ASP A 446 -3.02 29.74 -8.71
N ASN A 447 -3.40 29.84 -10.00
CA ASN A 447 -3.77 31.11 -10.60
C ASN A 447 -5.21 31.59 -10.30
N HIS A 448 -6.11 30.71 -9.89
CA HIS A 448 -7.54 31.02 -9.70
C HIS A 448 -8.07 30.63 -8.31
N ARG A 449 -7.18 30.46 -7.31
CA ARG A 449 -7.54 29.92 -5.98
C ARG A 449 -8.64 30.71 -5.29
N ASP A 450 -8.50 32.02 -5.25
CA ASP A 450 -9.45 32.91 -4.55
C ASP A 450 -10.80 32.92 -5.25
N GLU A 451 -10.82 32.90 -6.58
CA GLU A 451 -12.03 32.82 -7.39
C GLU A 451 -12.75 31.47 -7.16
N LEU A 452 -12.01 30.36 -7.15
CA LEU A 452 -12.54 29.02 -6.92
C LEU A 452 -13.11 28.88 -5.50
N LEU A 453 -12.43 29.41 -4.49
CA LEU A 453 -12.92 29.41 -3.11
C LEU A 453 -14.13 30.32 -2.90
N ALA A 454 -14.21 31.44 -3.62
CA ALA A 454 -15.38 32.31 -3.61
C ALA A 454 -16.59 31.67 -4.30
N GLN A 455 -16.35 30.94 -5.41
CA GLN A 455 -17.39 30.26 -6.19
C GLN A 455 -17.90 29.00 -5.51
N TYR A 456 -16.99 28.19 -4.95
CA TYR A 456 -17.31 26.91 -4.31
C TYR A 456 -17.04 26.96 -2.81
N LYS A 457 -18.02 27.41 -2.04
CA LYS A 457 -17.90 27.59 -0.57
C LYS A 457 -17.64 26.28 0.19
N ASP A 458 -18.10 25.16 -0.37
CA ASP A 458 -17.93 23.84 0.19
C ASP A 458 -17.78 22.77 -0.91
N PHE A 459 -17.33 21.59 -0.50
CA PHE A 459 -17.11 20.48 -1.42
C PHE A 459 -18.41 19.93 -2.04
N ASP A 460 -19.54 19.99 -1.35
CA ASP A 460 -20.81 19.47 -1.86
C ASP A 460 -21.31 20.33 -3.03
N THR A 461 -21.17 21.66 -2.93
CA THR A 461 -21.42 22.59 -4.04
C THR A 461 -20.52 22.30 -5.24
N TYR A 462 -19.22 22.09 -4.99
CA TYR A 462 -18.25 21.73 -6.04
C TYR A 462 -18.55 20.37 -6.67
N LEU A 463 -18.90 19.36 -5.89
CA LEU A 463 -19.18 18.00 -6.36
C LEU A 463 -20.29 17.98 -7.41
N ASN A 464 -21.31 18.82 -7.22
CA ASN A 464 -22.48 18.90 -8.12
C ASN A 464 -22.28 19.87 -9.30
N ALA A 465 -21.19 20.62 -9.34
CA ALA A 465 -20.91 21.58 -10.41
C ALA A 465 -20.28 20.93 -11.65
N GLU A 466 -20.53 21.50 -12.82
CA GLU A 466 -19.84 21.17 -14.08
C GLU A 466 -18.51 21.95 -14.16
N ILE A 467 -17.43 21.34 -13.67
CA ILE A 467 -16.10 21.96 -13.62
C ILE A 467 -15.39 21.86 -14.97
N THR A 468 -15.54 20.74 -15.66
CA THR A 468 -14.85 20.39 -16.91
C THR A 468 -15.72 20.74 -18.13
N ASP A 469 -16.14 21.99 -18.17
CA ASP A 469 -16.86 22.56 -19.31
C ASP A 469 -15.95 22.74 -20.54
N LYS A 470 -16.53 23.24 -21.64
CA LYS A 470 -15.77 23.47 -22.89
C LYS A 470 -14.60 24.45 -22.72
N SER A 471 -14.74 25.44 -21.86
CA SER A 471 -13.70 26.44 -21.63
C SER A 471 -12.50 25.82 -20.91
N MET A 472 -12.75 25.10 -19.82
CA MET A 472 -11.72 24.35 -19.08
C MET A 472 -11.00 23.35 -19.99
N MET A 473 -11.76 22.59 -20.78
CA MET A 473 -11.19 21.60 -21.68
C MET A 473 -10.37 22.23 -22.81
N SER A 474 -10.74 23.42 -23.31
CA SER A 474 -9.92 24.15 -24.28
C SER A 474 -8.58 24.54 -23.69
N LEU A 475 -8.56 25.11 -22.47
CA LEU A 475 -7.32 25.46 -21.75
C LEU A 475 -6.43 24.22 -21.51
N PHE A 476 -7.03 23.10 -21.15
CA PHE A 476 -6.29 21.85 -20.96
C PHE A 476 -5.65 21.35 -22.26
N TRP A 477 -6.34 21.42 -23.41
CA TRP A 477 -5.78 21.00 -24.69
C TRP A 477 -4.68 21.93 -25.18
N GLU A 478 -4.85 23.25 -25.06
CA GLU A 478 -3.78 24.22 -25.35
C GLU A 478 -2.51 23.94 -24.53
N TYR A 479 -2.69 23.56 -23.27
CA TYR A 479 -1.58 23.15 -22.41
C TYR A 479 -0.94 21.82 -22.89
N CYS A 480 -1.73 20.81 -23.23
CA CYS A 480 -1.23 19.54 -23.73
C CYS A 480 -0.43 19.69 -25.04
N GLU A 481 -0.89 20.54 -25.97
CA GLU A 481 -0.21 20.82 -27.23
C GLU A 481 1.15 21.49 -26.99
N LYS A 482 1.23 22.47 -26.09
CA LYS A 482 2.51 23.10 -25.67
C LYS A 482 3.48 22.07 -25.10
N GLU A 483 2.96 21.06 -24.41
CA GLU A 483 3.75 19.95 -23.84
C GLU A 483 4.01 18.81 -24.85
N GLY A 484 3.70 19.00 -26.13
CA GLY A 484 3.96 18.06 -27.22
C GLY A 484 3.04 16.83 -27.22
N VAL A 485 1.79 17.02 -26.82
CA VAL A 485 0.72 16.03 -26.96
C VAL A 485 -0.40 16.61 -27.80
N ASP A 486 -0.41 16.25 -29.08
CA ASP A 486 -1.43 16.71 -30.03
C ASP A 486 -2.80 16.15 -29.68
N TYR A 487 -3.83 16.98 -29.91
CA TYR A 487 -5.21 16.57 -29.75
C TYR A 487 -5.66 15.62 -30.88
N ASP A 488 -6.15 14.45 -30.52
CA ASP A 488 -6.81 13.49 -31.42
C ASP A 488 -8.26 13.29 -30.99
N LYS A 489 -9.20 13.61 -31.89
CA LYS A 489 -10.64 13.55 -31.60
C LYS A 489 -11.12 12.13 -31.31
N SER A 490 -10.58 11.12 -31.98
CA SER A 490 -10.98 9.72 -31.79
C SER A 490 -10.49 9.18 -30.45
N ASP A 491 -9.22 9.46 -30.12
CA ASP A 491 -8.61 9.12 -28.85
C ASP A 491 -9.29 9.86 -27.68
N TYR A 492 -9.65 11.15 -27.88
CA TYR A 492 -10.37 11.92 -26.88
C TYR A 492 -11.74 11.33 -26.57
N LYS A 493 -12.51 10.95 -27.59
CA LYS A 493 -13.83 10.36 -27.40
C LYS A 493 -13.79 9.09 -26.54
N LEU A 494 -12.71 8.31 -26.63
CA LEU A 494 -12.49 7.12 -25.80
C LEU A 494 -12.16 7.46 -24.34
N SER A 495 -11.39 8.52 -24.12
CA SER A 495 -10.84 8.86 -22.80
C SER A 495 -11.44 10.14 -22.19
N GLU A 496 -12.53 10.66 -22.74
CA GLU A 496 -13.14 11.92 -22.31
C GLU A 496 -13.54 11.86 -20.84
N ASN A 497 -14.24 10.81 -20.43
CA ASN A 497 -14.75 10.68 -19.07
C ASN A 497 -13.62 10.64 -18.06
N ILE A 498 -12.64 9.78 -18.25
CA ILE A 498 -11.50 9.67 -17.30
C ILE A 498 -10.67 10.95 -17.24
N ILE A 499 -10.45 11.65 -18.36
CA ILE A 499 -9.72 12.93 -18.38
C ILE A 499 -10.50 13.98 -17.59
N LYS A 500 -11.78 14.16 -17.86
CA LYS A 500 -12.64 15.12 -17.15
C LYS A 500 -12.74 14.80 -15.66
N THR A 501 -12.97 13.54 -15.33
CA THR A 501 -13.04 13.08 -13.93
C THR A 501 -11.75 13.35 -13.17
N LEU A 502 -10.60 13.04 -13.77
CA LEU A 502 -9.31 13.28 -13.14
C LEU A 502 -9.01 14.78 -12.97
N ILE A 503 -9.32 15.62 -13.97
CA ILE A 503 -9.19 17.07 -13.85
C ILE A 503 -10.05 17.57 -12.68
N LYS A 504 -11.33 17.23 -12.64
CA LYS A 504 -12.25 17.62 -11.56
C LYS A 504 -11.73 17.14 -10.20
N ALA A 505 -11.33 15.89 -10.08
CA ALA A 505 -10.85 15.31 -8.83
C ALA A 505 -9.54 15.95 -8.35
N ARG A 506 -8.61 16.27 -9.27
CA ARG A 506 -7.33 16.93 -8.93
C ARG A 506 -7.52 18.40 -8.54
N ILE A 507 -8.40 19.12 -9.20
CA ILE A 507 -8.75 20.50 -8.79
C ILE A 507 -9.29 20.48 -7.35
N ALA A 508 -10.24 19.58 -7.04
CA ALA A 508 -10.76 19.43 -5.68
C ALA A 508 -9.65 19.11 -4.65
N THR A 509 -8.71 18.23 -5.01
CA THR A 509 -7.56 17.89 -4.16
C THR A 509 -6.65 19.10 -3.90
N ASN A 510 -6.45 19.96 -4.90
CA ASN A 510 -5.59 21.13 -4.80
C ASN A 510 -6.25 22.31 -4.05
N ILE A 511 -7.60 22.39 -4.08
CA ILE A 511 -8.35 23.39 -3.31
C ILE A 511 -8.42 23.00 -1.82
N TRP A 512 -8.81 21.77 -1.53
CA TRP A 512 -9.02 21.27 -0.16
C TRP A 512 -7.95 20.28 0.27
N ASP A 513 -8.19 18.98 0.06
CA ASP A 513 -7.31 17.89 0.46
C ASP A 513 -7.54 16.61 -0.35
N PHE A 514 -6.66 15.62 -0.17
CA PHE A 514 -6.71 14.37 -0.93
C PHE A 514 -7.96 13.52 -0.68
N SER A 515 -8.69 13.72 0.41
CA SER A 515 -9.93 12.98 0.68
C SER A 515 -11.01 13.25 -0.38
N LYS A 516 -10.95 14.42 -1.03
CA LYS A 516 -11.92 14.87 -2.05
C LYS A 516 -11.75 14.18 -3.40
N PHE A 517 -10.62 13.49 -3.62
CA PHE A 517 -10.39 12.69 -4.82
C PHE A 517 -11.40 11.54 -4.97
N TYR A 518 -11.55 10.76 -3.90
CA TYR A 518 -12.30 9.50 -3.96
C TYR A 518 -13.80 9.67 -4.23
N PRO A 519 -14.54 10.61 -3.66
CA PRO A 519 -15.95 10.78 -3.98
C PRO A 519 -16.21 11.05 -5.48
N ILE A 520 -15.30 11.82 -6.12
CA ILE A 520 -15.41 12.14 -7.55
C ILE A 520 -15.01 10.95 -8.41
N TYR A 521 -13.84 10.36 -8.13
CA TYR A 521 -13.30 9.24 -8.90
C TYR A 521 -14.18 7.99 -8.80
N ASN A 522 -14.62 7.64 -7.60
CA ASN A 522 -15.42 6.46 -7.37
C ASN A 522 -16.79 6.50 -8.08
N ALA A 523 -17.42 7.66 -8.11
CA ALA A 523 -18.74 7.81 -8.72
C ALA A 523 -18.72 7.72 -10.26
N ASN A 524 -17.54 7.96 -10.89
CA ASN A 524 -17.46 8.10 -12.34
C ASN A 524 -16.56 7.05 -13.02
N GLU A 525 -15.50 6.57 -12.33
CA GLU A 525 -14.44 5.78 -12.98
C GLU A 525 -14.08 4.48 -12.25
N ASN A 526 -14.49 4.32 -11.00
CA ASN A 526 -14.14 3.13 -10.22
C ASN A 526 -15.22 2.05 -10.37
N GLU A 527 -15.13 1.23 -11.42
CA GLU A 527 -16.09 0.16 -11.71
C GLU A 527 -16.23 -0.83 -10.54
N ILE A 528 -15.13 -1.13 -9.83
CA ILE A 528 -15.17 -2.02 -8.66
C ILE A 528 -16.00 -1.38 -7.55
N PHE A 529 -15.87 -0.07 -7.32
CA PHE A 529 -16.67 0.64 -6.34
C PHE A 529 -18.15 0.70 -6.76
N MET A 530 -18.42 1.06 -8.01
CA MET A 530 -19.80 1.12 -8.53
C MET A 530 -20.50 -0.23 -8.42
N LYS A 531 -19.78 -1.31 -8.77
CA LYS A 531 -20.32 -2.67 -8.60
C LYS A 531 -20.52 -3.04 -7.13
N GLY A 532 -19.59 -2.68 -6.26
CA GLY A 532 -19.72 -2.88 -4.81
C GLY A 532 -20.93 -2.15 -4.22
N LEU A 533 -21.18 -0.92 -4.65
CA LEU A 533 -22.33 -0.12 -4.22
C LEU A 533 -23.65 -0.71 -4.73
N GLU A 534 -23.72 -1.10 -6.00
CA GLU A 534 -24.86 -1.80 -6.59
C GLU A 534 -25.23 -3.06 -5.79
N LEU A 535 -24.25 -3.87 -5.46
CA LEU A 535 -24.44 -5.15 -4.78
C LEU A 535 -24.90 -4.97 -3.32
N ILE A 536 -24.31 -4.01 -2.59
CA ILE A 536 -24.62 -3.80 -1.17
C ILE A 536 -26.01 -3.20 -0.96
N GLU A 537 -26.47 -2.36 -1.86
CA GLU A 537 -27.79 -1.73 -1.81
C GLU A 537 -28.87 -2.59 -2.48
N GLY A 538 -28.46 -3.46 -3.39
CA GLY A 538 -29.34 -4.35 -4.13
C GLY A 538 -29.85 -5.55 -3.32
N LYS A 539 -30.66 -6.38 -4.01
CA LYS A 539 -31.19 -7.63 -3.44
C LYS A 539 -30.19 -8.78 -3.46
N TYR A 540 -29.07 -8.66 -4.20
CA TYR A 540 -28.12 -9.76 -4.40
C TYR A 540 -27.49 -10.21 -3.09
N ILE A 541 -26.91 -9.28 -2.33
CA ILE A 541 -26.24 -9.58 -1.06
C ILE A 541 -27.19 -10.24 -0.04
N ASN A 542 -28.47 -9.84 -0.04
CA ASN A 542 -29.46 -10.45 0.85
C ASN A 542 -29.76 -11.92 0.51
N LYS A 543 -29.62 -12.31 -0.77
CA LYS A 543 -29.83 -13.71 -1.21
C LYS A 543 -28.70 -14.65 -0.78
N LEU A 544 -27.50 -14.11 -0.53
CA LEU A 544 -26.32 -14.88 -0.14
C LEU A 544 -26.35 -15.33 1.31
N LYS A 545 -27.23 -14.74 2.14
CA LYS A 545 -27.35 -15.05 3.59
C LYS A 545 -26.00 -14.98 4.34
N LEU A 546 -25.17 -14.01 3.96
CA LEU A 546 -23.90 -13.76 4.65
C LEU A 546 -24.16 -13.47 6.14
N ASP A 547 -23.14 -13.67 6.96
CA ASP A 547 -23.17 -13.36 8.40
C ASP A 547 -23.10 -11.84 8.62
N TYR A 548 -24.29 -11.20 8.83
CA TYR A 548 -24.38 -9.74 8.98
C TYR A 548 -24.53 -9.34 10.45
#